data_af98daf159595ef34d9c18fca74bb0be
#
_entry.id   af98daf159595ef34d9c18fca74bb0be
#
_cell.length_a   1.000
_cell.length_b   1.000
_cell.length_c   1.000
_cell.angle_alpha   90.00
_cell.angle_beta   90.00
_cell.angle_gamma   90.00
#
_symmetry.space_group_name_H-M   'P 1'
#
loop_
_entity.id
_entity.type
_entity.pdbx_description
1 polymer ?
#
loop_
_entity_poly.entity_id
_entity_poly.type
_entity_poly.pdbx_seq_one_letter_code
_entity_poly.pdbx_strand_id
1 'polypeptide(L)' 'DAFGDCTSLTSVTIPDSVTSIGWYALGGCTNLKSITYDGTIEEWNAISKGSLWNYNTRNYTIYCTDGEMAKDGTVTYY' A
#
# COMPACT_ATOMS: atom_id res chain seq x y z
N ASP A 1 -10.59 2.31 -8.54
CA ASP A 1 -10.19 3.31 -7.54
C ASP A 1 -11.04 3.20 -6.27
N ALA A 2 -10.95 2.05 -5.61
CA ALA A 2 -11.78 1.75 -4.42
C ALA A 2 -11.68 2.83 -3.35
N PHE A 3 -10.50 3.41 -3.14
CA PHE A 3 -10.25 4.43 -2.11
C PHE A 3 -9.74 5.74 -2.71
N GLY A 4 -9.93 5.94 -4.02
CA GLY A 4 -9.44 7.14 -4.68
C GLY A 4 -9.98 8.41 -4.02
N ASP A 5 -9.10 9.38 -3.82
CA ASP A 5 -9.41 10.70 -3.23
C ASP A 5 -9.94 10.65 -1.80
N CYS A 6 -9.66 9.57 -1.06
CA CYS A 6 -10.02 9.48 0.35
C CYS A 6 -9.03 10.28 1.20
N THR A 7 -9.17 11.59 1.22
CA THR A 7 -8.21 12.49 1.88
C THR A 7 -8.16 12.32 3.39
N SER A 8 -9.20 11.74 4.01
CA SER A 8 -9.21 11.47 5.44
C SER A 8 -8.63 10.11 5.81
N LEU A 9 -8.32 9.26 4.82
CA LEU A 9 -7.80 7.93 5.08
C LEU A 9 -6.34 8.03 5.53
N THR A 10 -6.03 7.52 6.71
CA THR A 10 -4.68 7.54 7.28
C THR A 10 -4.02 6.17 7.27
N SER A 11 -4.81 5.10 7.26
CA SER A 11 -4.29 3.73 7.23
C SER A 11 -5.27 2.83 6.51
N VAL A 12 -4.75 1.75 5.94
CA VAL A 12 -5.57 0.74 5.27
C VAL A 12 -4.96 -0.63 5.54
N THR A 13 -5.81 -1.64 5.69
CA THR A 13 -5.38 -3.03 5.82
C THR A 13 -5.76 -3.80 4.56
N ILE A 14 -4.78 -4.48 3.99
CA ILE A 14 -4.96 -5.28 2.78
C ILE A 14 -4.72 -6.74 3.16
N PRO A 15 -5.73 -7.61 3.03
CA PRO A 15 -5.56 -9.03 3.34
C PRO A 15 -4.67 -9.72 2.32
N ASP A 16 -4.06 -10.84 2.72
CA ASP A 16 -3.15 -11.59 1.87
C ASP A 16 -3.84 -12.30 0.70
N SER A 17 -5.17 -12.35 0.69
CA SER A 17 -5.94 -12.88 -0.43
C SER A 17 -5.99 -11.94 -1.64
N VAL A 18 -5.59 -10.68 -1.46
CA VAL A 18 -5.58 -9.70 -2.55
C VAL A 18 -4.40 -10.02 -3.48
N THR A 19 -4.69 -10.17 -4.78
CA THR A 19 -3.67 -10.46 -5.79
C THR A 19 -3.45 -9.31 -6.76
N SER A 20 -4.31 -8.30 -6.73
CA SER A 20 -4.16 -7.13 -7.59
C SER A 20 -4.71 -5.88 -6.91
N ILE A 21 -4.10 -4.75 -7.21
CA ILE A 21 -4.54 -3.43 -6.77
C ILE A 21 -4.82 -2.63 -8.04
N GLY A 22 -6.03 -2.12 -8.15
CA GLY A 22 -6.49 -1.49 -9.38
C GLY A 22 -5.89 -0.11 -9.62
N TRP A 23 -6.19 0.41 -10.80
CA TRP A 23 -5.80 1.76 -11.19
C TRP A 23 -6.32 2.77 -10.17
N TYR A 24 -5.43 3.66 -9.74
CA TYR A 24 -5.75 4.77 -8.82
C TYR A 24 -6.39 4.32 -7.50
N ALA A 25 -6.16 3.08 -7.09
CA ALA A 25 -6.88 2.50 -5.94
C ALA A 25 -6.71 3.31 -4.66
N LEU A 26 -5.50 3.81 -4.38
CA LEU A 26 -5.23 4.68 -3.24
C LEU A 26 -4.80 6.08 -3.67
N GLY A 27 -5.01 6.41 -4.95
CA GLY A 27 -4.64 7.71 -5.48
C GLY A 27 -5.38 8.83 -4.78
N GLY A 28 -4.70 9.93 -4.52
CA GLY A 28 -5.29 11.10 -3.86
C GLY A 28 -5.49 10.96 -2.36
N CYS A 29 -5.08 9.85 -1.76
CA CYS A 29 -5.14 9.67 -0.31
C CYS A 29 -3.98 10.43 0.33
N THR A 30 -4.11 11.74 0.41
CA THR A 30 -3.02 12.65 0.76
C THR A 30 -2.59 12.56 2.23
N ASN A 31 -3.39 11.90 3.09
CA ASN A 31 -3.06 11.71 4.50
C ASN A 31 -2.71 10.27 4.84
N LEU A 32 -2.58 9.40 3.85
CA LEU A 32 -2.23 8.00 4.08
C LEU A 32 -0.83 7.89 4.67
N LYS A 33 -0.71 7.25 5.82
CA LYS A 33 0.56 7.09 6.55
C LYS A 33 1.04 5.66 6.60
N SER A 34 0.12 4.70 6.57
CA SER A 34 0.47 3.29 6.71
C SER A 34 -0.45 2.40 5.91
N ILE A 35 0.13 1.33 5.38
CA ILE A 35 -0.59 0.24 4.75
C ILE A 35 -0.17 -1.01 5.51
N THR A 36 -1.13 -1.76 6.03
CA THR A 36 -0.87 -3.04 6.68
C THR A 36 -1.24 -4.14 5.70
N TYR A 37 -0.25 -4.93 5.31
CA TYR A 37 -0.47 -6.08 4.43
C TYR A 37 -0.30 -7.35 5.25
N ASP A 38 -1.28 -8.23 5.17
CA ASP A 38 -1.36 -9.43 6.01
C ASP A 38 -0.58 -10.60 5.39
N GLY A 39 0.52 -10.32 4.73
CA GLY A 39 1.42 -11.28 4.10
C GLY A 39 2.86 -10.81 4.20
N THR A 40 3.76 -11.50 3.52
CA THR A 40 5.19 -11.17 3.52
C THR A 40 5.51 -10.05 2.51
N ILE A 41 6.71 -9.48 2.65
CA ILE A 41 7.19 -8.49 1.69
C ILE A 41 7.26 -9.08 0.28
N GLU A 42 7.74 -10.32 0.16
CA GLU A 42 7.77 -10.99 -1.15
C GLU A 42 6.39 -11.12 -1.75
N GLU A 43 5.39 -11.47 -0.94
CA GLU A 43 4.01 -11.58 -1.40
C GLU A 43 3.45 -10.22 -1.79
N TRP A 44 3.77 -9.17 -1.05
CA TRP A 44 3.38 -7.81 -1.42
C TRP A 44 3.94 -7.43 -2.79
N ASN A 45 5.21 -7.72 -3.03
CA ASN A 45 5.85 -7.40 -4.30
C ASN A 45 5.28 -8.20 -5.47
N ALA A 46 4.68 -9.35 -5.19
CA ALA A 46 4.02 -10.17 -6.20
C ALA A 46 2.64 -9.67 -6.59
N ILE A 47 2.05 -8.76 -5.80
CA ILE A 47 0.75 -8.19 -6.13
C ILE A 47 0.88 -7.34 -7.40
N SER A 48 -0.02 -7.56 -8.34
CA SER A 48 -0.12 -6.75 -9.55
C SER A 48 -0.73 -5.39 -9.19
N LYS A 49 -0.04 -4.31 -9.50
CA LYS A 49 -0.47 -2.96 -9.14
C LYS A 49 -0.74 -2.15 -10.39
N GLY A 50 -1.94 -1.60 -10.48
CA GLY A 50 -2.36 -0.76 -11.60
C GLY A 50 -1.61 0.57 -11.62
N SER A 51 -1.70 1.25 -12.75
CA SER A 51 -1.09 2.58 -12.90
C SER A 51 -1.66 3.54 -11.87
N LEU A 52 -0.81 4.40 -11.34
CA LEU A 52 -1.21 5.46 -10.41
C LEU A 52 -1.92 4.94 -9.15
N TRP A 53 -1.69 3.68 -8.78
CA TRP A 53 -2.38 3.08 -7.64
C TRP A 53 -2.14 3.87 -6.35
N ASN A 54 -0.99 4.51 -6.22
CA ASN A 54 -0.61 5.31 -5.05
C ASN A 54 -0.30 6.77 -5.42
N TYR A 55 -0.89 7.26 -6.49
CA TYR A 55 -0.62 8.61 -6.99
C TYR A 55 -1.05 9.67 -5.98
N ASN A 56 -0.18 10.65 -5.75
CA ASN A 56 -0.46 11.79 -4.87
C ASN A 56 -0.77 11.36 -3.43
N THR A 57 -0.06 10.33 -2.95
CA THR A 57 -0.09 9.93 -1.55
C THR A 57 1.11 10.50 -0.82
N ARG A 58 1.06 10.49 0.54
CA ARG A 58 2.22 10.84 1.36
C ARG A 58 3.23 9.69 1.32
N ASN A 59 4.35 9.90 2.01
CA ASN A 59 5.30 8.82 2.26
C ASN A 59 4.73 7.89 3.32
N TYR A 60 4.09 6.83 2.88
CA TYR A 60 3.53 5.80 3.75
C TYR A 60 4.56 4.70 3.98
N THR A 61 4.32 3.89 5.01
CA THR A 61 5.08 2.67 5.26
C THR A 61 4.14 1.48 5.10
N ILE A 62 4.61 0.44 4.43
CA ILE A 62 3.86 -0.81 4.28
C ILE A 62 4.38 -1.78 5.33
N TYR A 63 3.49 -2.21 6.21
CA TYR A 63 3.82 -3.16 7.29
C TYR A 63 3.38 -4.55 6.88
N CYS A 64 4.34 -5.44 6.71
CA CYS A 64 4.10 -6.85 6.36
C CYS A 64 4.40 -7.73 7.56
N THR A 65 4.15 -9.04 7.44
CA THR A 65 4.36 -9.97 8.56
C THR A 65 5.83 -10.17 8.91
N ASP A 66 6.73 -10.00 7.96
CA ASP A 66 8.16 -10.25 8.12
C ASP A 66 9.02 -9.00 8.02
N GLY A 67 8.41 -7.84 7.89
CA GLY A 67 9.17 -6.61 7.77
C GLY A 67 8.30 -5.44 7.34
N GLU A 68 8.95 -4.36 6.98
CA GLU A 68 8.26 -3.16 6.50
C GLU A 68 8.99 -2.57 5.31
N MET A 69 8.26 -1.86 4.47
CA MET A 69 8.81 -1.23 3.28
C MET A 69 8.30 0.21 3.16
N ALA A 70 9.23 1.13 2.94
CA ALA A 70 8.87 2.51 2.67
C ALA A 70 8.33 2.67 1.25
N LYS A 71 7.64 3.78 1.01
CA LYS A 71 7.09 4.08 -0.33
C LYS A 71 8.17 4.08 -1.40
N ASP A 72 9.40 4.47 -1.06
CA ASP A 72 10.52 4.49 -2.00
C ASP A 72 11.14 3.12 -2.27
N GLY A 73 10.66 2.06 -1.62
CA GLY A 73 11.13 0.70 -1.81
C GLY A 73 12.15 0.23 -0.78
N THR A 74 12.53 1.07 0.17
CA THR A 74 13.46 0.66 1.23
C THR A 74 12.81 -0.38 2.13
N VAL A 75 13.45 -1.53 2.28
CA VAL A 75 12.91 -2.67 3.04
C VAL A 75 13.71 -2.86 4.32
N THR A 76 13.00 -3.09 5.42
CA THR A 76 13.59 -3.46 6.70
C THR A 76 12.89 -4.74 7.17
N TYR A 77 13.63 -5.84 7.30
CA TYR A 77 13.09 -7.10 7.82
C TYR A 77 13.16 -7.12 9.34
N TYR A 78 12.13 -7.68 9.94
CA TYR A 78 12.09 -7.84 11.39
C TYR A 78 13.02 -8.96 11.89
#